data_7b5060845dc3811009992fc08cf6feb0
#
_entry.id   7b5060845dc3811009992fc08cf6feb0
#
_cell.length_a   1.000
_cell.length_b   1.000
_cell.length_c   1.000
_cell.angle_alpha   90.00
_cell.angle_beta   90.00
_cell.angle_gamma   90.00
#
_symmetry.space_group_name_H-M   'P 1'
#
loop_
_entity.id
_entity.type
_entity.pdbx_description
1 polymer ?
#
loop_
_entity_poly.entity_id
_entity_poly.type
_entity_poly.pdbx_seq_one_letter_code
_entity_poly.pdbx_strand_id
1 'polypeptide(L)' 'MSHPVNDEILENLYEEILNDLVCKNLSLGITCIPMANLEEIAAKEAQKRFEELSQ' A
#
# COMPACT_ATOMS: atom_id res chain seq x y z
N MET A 1 -15.86 6.89 19.70
CA MET A 1 -15.16 7.63 18.66
C MET A 1 -13.91 6.89 18.24
N SER A 2 -13.80 6.59 16.98
CA SER A 2 -12.66 5.85 16.50
C SER A 2 -11.40 6.72 16.54
N HIS A 3 -10.28 6.08 16.81
CA HIS A 3 -9.02 6.79 16.82
C HIS A 3 -8.48 6.91 15.40
N PRO A 4 -8.32 8.12 14.92
CA PRO A 4 -7.79 8.32 13.57
C PRO A 4 -6.34 7.83 13.42
N VAL A 5 -5.66 7.60 14.53
CA VAL A 5 -4.27 7.18 14.50
C VAL A 5 -4.08 5.88 13.74
N ASN A 6 -4.96 4.90 14.00
CA ASN A 6 -4.84 3.61 13.31
C ASN A 6 -5.13 3.74 11.82
N ASP A 7 -6.15 4.51 11.49
CA ASP A 7 -6.50 4.74 10.09
C ASP A 7 -5.37 5.48 9.38
N GLU A 8 -4.78 6.44 10.07
CA GLU A 8 -3.69 7.24 9.52
C GLU A 8 -2.46 6.38 9.25
N ILE A 9 -2.12 5.51 10.19
CA ILE A 9 -0.99 4.61 10.00
C ILE A 9 -1.23 3.69 8.81
N LEU A 10 -2.40 3.11 8.75
CA LEU A 10 -2.75 2.20 7.65
C LEU A 10 -2.71 2.93 6.31
N GLU A 11 -3.24 4.14 6.28
CA GLU A 11 -3.24 4.95 5.08
C GLU A 11 -1.83 5.31 4.64
N ASN A 12 -0.98 5.67 5.59
CA ASN A 12 0.42 5.96 5.30
C ASN A 12 1.15 4.74 4.74
N LEU A 13 0.91 3.58 5.32
CA LEU A 13 1.48 2.34 4.82
C LEU A 13 1.00 2.06 3.40
N TYR A 14 -0.28 2.26 3.17
CA TYR A 14 -0.86 2.04 1.85
C TYR A 14 -0.20 2.94 0.80
N GLU A 15 -0.10 4.22 1.10
CA GLU A 15 0.50 5.18 0.17
C GLU A 15 1.97 4.85 -0.11
N GLU A 16 2.71 4.51 0.93
CA GLU A 16 4.12 4.18 0.78
C GLU A 16 4.31 2.96 -0.10
N ILE A 17 3.52 1.93 0.16
CA ILE A 17 3.60 0.69 -0.62
C ILE A 17 3.18 0.95 -2.05
N LEU A 18 2.10 1.68 -2.23
CA LEU A 18 1.59 1.98 -3.56
C LEU A 18 2.62 2.76 -4.38
N ASN A 19 3.22 3.77 -3.77
CA ASN A 19 4.27 4.56 -4.41
C ASN A 19 5.42 3.67 -4.86
N ASP A 20 5.85 2.78 -3.98
CA ASP A 20 6.94 1.87 -4.29
C ASP A 20 6.59 0.97 -5.46
N LEU A 21 5.38 0.43 -5.46
CA LEU A 21 4.93 -0.43 -6.55
C LEU A 21 4.85 0.32 -7.87
N VAL A 22 4.33 1.53 -7.83
CA VAL A 22 4.25 2.36 -9.04
C VAL A 22 5.64 2.68 -9.58
N CYS A 23 6.55 3.04 -8.69
CA CYS A 23 7.92 3.31 -9.09
C CYS A 23 8.59 2.10 -9.75
N LYS A 24 8.41 0.95 -9.15
CA LYS A 24 8.98 -0.28 -9.70
C LYS A 24 8.37 -0.62 -11.04
N ASN A 25 7.07 -0.42 -11.16
CA ASN A 25 6.37 -0.70 -12.41
C ASN A 25 6.88 0.20 -13.54
N LEU A 26 7.08 1.48 -13.24
CA LEU A 26 7.60 2.42 -14.21
C LEU A 26 9.07 2.13 -14.54
N SER A 27 9.83 1.75 -13.54
CA SER A 27 11.25 1.47 -13.69
C SER A 27 11.51 0.31 -14.64
N LEU A 28 10.62 -0.67 -14.64
CA LEU A 28 10.73 -1.82 -15.53
C LEU A 28 10.40 -1.46 -16.99
N GLY A 29 9.82 -0.30 -17.21
CA GLY A 29 9.48 0.14 -18.55
C GLY A 29 8.35 -0.64 -19.18
N ILE A 30 7.74 -1.50 -18.42
CA ILE A 30 6.62 -2.31 -18.88
C ILE A 30 5.43 -2.05 -17.97
N THR A 31 4.44 -1.37 -18.48
CA THR A 31 3.22 -1.11 -17.74
C THR A 31 2.27 -2.27 -17.94
N CYS A 32 2.62 -3.40 -17.37
CA CYS A 32 1.81 -4.59 -17.52
C CYS A 32 0.74 -4.69 -16.45
N ILE A 33 0.93 -4.02 -15.33
CA ILE A 33 0.02 -4.12 -14.20
C ILE A 33 -0.86 -2.87 -14.15
N PRO A 34 -2.18 -3.03 -14.30
CA PRO A 34 -3.08 -1.88 -14.20
C PRO A 34 -3.06 -1.30 -12.79
N MET A 35 -3.37 -0.01 -12.70
CA MET A 35 -3.38 0.69 -11.44
C MET A 35 -4.30 0.05 -10.40
N ALA A 36 -5.43 -0.47 -10.86
CA ALA A 36 -6.37 -1.13 -9.97
C ALA A 36 -5.73 -2.33 -9.26
N ASN A 37 -4.89 -3.07 -9.99
CA ASN A 37 -4.17 -4.20 -9.39
C ASN A 37 -3.13 -3.74 -8.40
N LEU A 38 -2.42 -2.65 -8.72
CA LEU A 38 -1.43 -2.09 -7.82
C LEU A 38 -2.08 -1.63 -6.51
N GLU A 39 -3.24 -1.02 -6.61
CA GLU A 39 -3.97 -0.58 -5.44
C GLU A 39 -4.39 -1.75 -4.58
N GLU A 40 -4.85 -2.81 -5.20
CA GLU A 40 -5.25 -4.00 -4.47
C GLU A 40 -4.07 -4.64 -3.74
N ILE A 41 -2.95 -4.75 -4.42
CA ILE A 41 -1.74 -5.31 -3.81
C ILE A 41 -1.30 -4.42 -2.65
N ALA A 42 -1.30 -3.11 -2.85
CA ALA A 42 -0.90 -2.18 -1.81
C ALA A 42 -1.81 -2.29 -0.60
N ALA A 43 -3.10 -2.43 -0.81
CA ALA A 43 -4.05 -2.56 0.29
C ALA A 43 -3.78 -3.82 1.11
N LYS A 44 -3.52 -4.93 0.44
CA LYS A 44 -3.23 -6.19 1.12
C LYS A 44 -1.93 -6.12 1.90
N GLU A 45 -0.91 -5.55 1.29
CA GLU A 45 0.38 -5.40 1.96
C GLU A 45 0.31 -4.46 3.15
N ALA A 46 -0.41 -3.37 2.99
CA ALA A 46 -0.58 -2.42 4.08
C ALA A 46 -1.30 -3.06 5.26
N GLN A 47 -2.35 -3.82 4.97
CA GLN A 47 -3.10 -4.53 6.01
C GLN A 47 -2.18 -5.51 6.75
N LYS A 48 -1.40 -6.25 6.00
CA LYS A 48 -0.49 -7.23 6.58
C LYS A 48 0.53 -6.57 7.49
N ARG A 49 1.14 -5.50 7.03
CA ARG A 49 2.13 -4.78 7.82
C ARG A 49 1.51 -4.17 9.07
N PHE A 50 0.31 -3.65 8.92
CA PHE A 50 -0.40 -3.07 10.06
C PHE A 50 -0.65 -4.11 11.13
N GLU A 51 -1.05 -5.31 10.73
CA GLU A 51 -1.28 -6.40 11.67
C GLU A 51 0.00 -6.81 12.37
N GLU A 52 1.10 -6.83 11.66
CA GLU A 52 2.40 -7.15 12.23
C GLU A 52 2.82 -6.12 13.27
N LEU A 53 2.54 -4.86 13.00
CA LEU A 53 2.85 -3.79 13.94
C LEU A 53 1.97 -3.84 15.18
N SER A 54 0.79 -4.41 15.07
CA SER A 54 -0.15 -4.50 16.19
C SER A 54 0.21 -5.58 17.18
N GLN A 55 1.11 -6.45 16.84
CA GLN A 55 1.46 -7.57 17.73
C GLN A 55 2.51 -7.20 18.75
#